data_08b3cc1829ab49fbdcc9c2c617127320
#
_entry.id   08b3cc1829ab49fbdcc9c2c617127320
#
_cell.length_a   1.000
_cell.length_b   1.000
_cell.length_c   1.000
_cell.angle_alpha   90.00
_cell.angle_beta   90.00
_cell.angle_gamma   90.00
#
_symmetry.space_group_name_H-M   'P 1'
#
loop_
_entity.id
_entity.type
_entity.pdbx_description
1 polymer ?
#
loop_
_entity_poly.entity_id
_entity_poly.type
_entity_poly.pdbx_seq_one_letter_code
_entity_poly.pdbx_strand_id
1 'polypeptide(L)'
;MAKITGEEDFVYVWTLGVEGLGDGSDKLVTVDARKDSPSFGKPIRSASVGGRHEAHHGGFTDDRRQFWAAGLSDSKIFIFDVASDPSNPKLVRTIDDFVQKSGGAAGPHGAYALPGRMLIPSLSNKDGTGTAALVEYSNDGDYIATQWLPTDKEQRGARVEKIADGYGYDARVLPRKNVMLSSSFTGIENYMRPLGDVVNDPEAMKKFGQTMVLWDFHARQPKKVLHVPGVPLEIRWAWGPYNNYAFTSTALTSKIWLVYEDERGGWKAKEVADIGDPAKLLVPVDISLSADDKTLFVDTFMDG
;
A
#
# COMPACT_ATOMS: atom_id res chain seq x y z
N MET A 1 3.43 -20.95 1.84
CA MET A 1 2.43 -20.34 0.94
C MET A 1 1.38 -21.35 0.55
N ALA A 2 0.11 -21.00 0.62
CA ALA A 2 -0.96 -21.85 0.14
C ALA A 2 -0.79 -22.10 -1.37
N LYS A 3 -0.97 -23.35 -1.79
CA LYS A 3 -0.94 -23.69 -3.22
C LYS A 3 -2.31 -23.35 -3.81
N ILE A 4 -2.33 -22.41 -4.76
CA ILE A 4 -3.54 -22.10 -5.51
C ILE A 4 -3.73 -23.19 -6.56
N THR A 5 -4.92 -23.80 -6.55
CA THR A 5 -5.32 -24.79 -7.56
C THR A 5 -6.72 -24.45 -8.04
N GLY A 6 -6.90 -24.32 -9.35
CA GLY A 6 -8.18 -23.95 -9.95
C GLY A 6 -8.36 -22.45 -10.16
N GLU A 7 -9.57 -22.06 -10.51
CA GLU A 7 -9.99 -20.68 -10.67
C GLU A 7 -10.56 -20.16 -9.34
N GLU A 8 -10.57 -18.84 -9.16
CA GLU A 8 -11.16 -18.17 -8.00
C GLU A 8 -12.69 -18.28 -8.05
N ASP A 9 -13.30 -18.69 -6.93
CA ASP A 9 -14.76 -18.75 -6.77
C ASP A 9 -15.36 -17.38 -6.42
N PHE A 10 -14.60 -16.55 -5.71
CA PHE A 10 -15.08 -15.26 -5.19
C PHE A 10 -14.02 -14.16 -5.33
N VAL A 11 -14.50 -12.92 -5.55
CA VAL A 11 -13.72 -11.70 -5.47
C VAL A 11 -14.20 -10.89 -4.27
N TYR A 12 -13.28 -10.38 -3.45
CA TYR A 12 -13.59 -9.48 -2.36
C TYR A 12 -13.26 -8.05 -2.74
N VAL A 13 -14.23 -7.16 -2.50
CA VAL A 13 -14.09 -5.73 -2.73
C VAL A 13 -14.29 -5.00 -1.41
N TRP A 14 -13.25 -4.33 -0.95
CA TRP A 14 -13.32 -3.43 0.20
C TRP A 14 -13.87 -2.10 -0.27
N THR A 15 -15.08 -1.73 0.19
CA THR A 15 -15.85 -0.61 -0.36
C THR A 15 -16.03 0.49 0.66
N LEU A 16 -15.88 1.73 0.19
CA LEU A 16 -16.16 2.94 0.96
C LEU A 16 -17.68 3.09 1.16
N GLY A 17 -18.09 3.39 2.38
CA GLY A 17 -19.45 3.75 2.73
C GLY A 17 -19.83 5.13 2.17
N VAL A 18 -21.03 5.24 1.60
CA VAL A 18 -21.57 6.50 1.07
C VAL A 18 -22.75 6.93 1.95
N GLU A 19 -22.72 8.18 2.41
CA GLU A 19 -23.81 8.73 3.21
C GLU A 19 -25.12 8.72 2.41
N GLY A 20 -26.19 8.26 3.08
CA GLY A 20 -27.53 8.13 2.45
C GLY A 20 -27.69 6.88 1.57
N LEU A 21 -26.66 6.04 1.44
CA LEU A 21 -26.75 4.78 0.70
C LEU A 21 -26.59 3.57 1.64
N GLY A 22 -27.64 2.77 1.77
CA GLY A 22 -27.68 1.62 2.69
C GLY A 22 -27.50 2.06 4.13
N ASP A 23 -26.59 1.41 4.87
CA ASP A 23 -26.22 1.80 6.24
C ASP A 23 -25.08 2.82 6.30
N GLY A 24 -24.58 3.29 5.15
CA GLY A 24 -23.52 4.27 5.05
C GLY A 24 -22.13 3.77 5.51
N SER A 25 -21.99 2.49 5.83
CA SER A 25 -20.76 1.92 6.39
C SER A 25 -19.83 1.34 5.33
N ASP A 26 -18.53 1.32 5.62
CA ASP A 26 -17.56 0.55 4.84
C ASP A 26 -17.84 -0.95 4.97
N LYS A 27 -17.58 -1.70 3.88
CA LYS A 27 -17.97 -3.13 3.79
C LYS A 27 -16.98 -3.94 2.98
N LEU A 28 -16.76 -5.17 3.39
CA LEU A 28 -16.19 -6.18 2.52
C LEU A 28 -17.33 -6.84 1.73
N VAL A 29 -17.35 -6.62 0.42
CA VAL A 29 -18.33 -7.15 -0.51
C VAL A 29 -17.77 -8.40 -1.17
N THR A 30 -18.56 -9.48 -1.18
CA THR A 30 -18.25 -10.72 -1.91
C THR A 30 -18.97 -10.72 -3.24
N VAL A 31 -18.22 -10.87 -4.31
CA VAL A 31 -18.72 -11.01 -5.69
C VAL A 31 -18.52 -12.47 -6.13
N ASP A 32 -19.53 -13.06 -6.72
CA ASP A 32 -19.44 -14.42 -7.28
C ASP A 32 -18.62 -14.42 -8.58
N ALA A 33 -17.49 -15.13 -8.59
CA ALA A 33 -16.60 -15.26 -9.73
C ALA A 33 -16.71 -16.62 -10.46
N ARG A 34 -17.62 -17.51 -10.01
CA ARG A 34 -17.82 -18.81 -10.62
C ARG A 34 -18.56 -18.67 -11.94
N LYS A 35 -17.92 -19.01 -13.04
CA LYS A 35 -18.41 -18.79 -14.43
C LYS A 35 -19.77 -19.41 -14.71
N ASP A 36 -20.06 -20.59 -14.09
CA ASP A 36 -21.31 -21.32 -14.32
C ASP A 36 -22.41 -20.95 -13.31
N SER A 37 -22.15 -19.99 -12.43
CA SER A 37 -23.11 -19.54 -11.43
C SER A 37 -24.13 -18.56 -12.02
N PRO A 38 -25.43 -18.65 -11.68
CA PRO A 38 -26.43 -17.65 -12.08
C PRO A 38 -26.17 -16.26 -11.47
N SER A 39 -25.32 -16.17 -10.47
CA SER A 39 -24.88 -14.93 -9.82
C SER A 39 -23.47 -14.47 -10.27
N PHE A 40 -22.89 -15.06 -11.32
CA PHE A 40 -21.59 -14.64 -11.83
C PHE A 40 -21.49 -13.13 -12.04
N GLY A 41 -20.43 -12.50 -11.51
CA GLY A 41 -20.19 -11.06 -11.57
C GLY A 41 -21.09 -10.21 -10.67
N LYS A 42 -21.94 -10.83 -9.82
CA LYS A 42 -22.85 -10.08 -8.93
C LYS A 42 -22.39 -10.11 -7.48
N PRO A 43 -22.59 -9.01 -6.73
CA PRO A 43 -22.46 -9.03 -5.27
C PRO A 43 -23.45 -10.02 -4.66
N ILE A 44 -22.97 -10.92 -3.80
CA ILE A 44 -23.80 -11.94 -3.15
C ILE A 44 -23.89 -11.77 -1.64
N ARG A 45 -22.87 -11.14 -1.02
CA ARG A 45 -22.82 -10.86 0.43
C ARG A 45 -22.02 -9.60 0.70
N SER A 46 -22.24 -9.02 1.87
CA SER A 46 -21.41 -7.95 2.40
C SER A 46 -21.25 -8.09 3.91
N ALA A 47 -20.08 -7.77 4.43
CA ALA A 47 -19.78 -7.68 5.85
C ALA A 47 -19.43 -6.24 6.20
N SER A 48 -20.34 -5.57 6.92
CA SER A 48 -20.17 -4.18 7.36
C SER A 48 -19.26 -4.10 8.58
N VAL A 49 -18.50 -2.99 8.69
CA VAL A 49 -17.66 -2.68 9.86
C VAL A 49 -18.29 -1.66 10.83
N GLY A 50 -19.52 -1.21 10.53
CA GLY A 50 -20.29 -0.37 11.45
C GLY A 50 -19.95 1.11 11.42
N GLY A 51 -19.40 1.64 10.32
CA GLY A 51 -19.08 3.05 10.15
C GLY A 51 -18.29 3.34 8.89
N ARG A 52 -17.97 4.61 8.68
CA ARG A 52 -17.06 5.06 7.63
C ARG A 52 -15.67 5.27 8.23
N HIS A 53 -14.70 4.58 7.67
CA HIS A 53 -13.32 4.56 8.13
C HIS A 53 -12.33 4.90 7.01
N GLU A 54 -12.84 5.37 5.89
CA GLU A 54 -12.07 5.57 4.64
C GLU A 54 -11.48 4.23 4.17
N ALA A 55 -12.36 3.34 3.67
CA ALA A 55 -11.97 2.06 3.10
C ALA A 55 -10.94 2.28 1.98
N HIS A 56 -9.75 1.72 2.13
CA HIS A 56 -8.66 1.99 1.22
C HIS A 56 -8.07 0.69 0.65
N HIS A 57 -6.92 0.23 1.10
CA HIS A 57 -6.33 -1.01 0.63
C HIS A 57 -6.60 -2.18 1.56
N GLY A 58 -6.50 -3.39 1.00
CA GLY A 58 -6.57 -4.63 1.75
C GLY A 58 -5.66 -5.70 1.15
N GLY A 59 -5.43 -6.77 1.91
CA GLY A 59 -4.62 -7.89 1.49
C GLY A 59 -4.90 -9.15 2.29
N PHE A 60 -4.60 -10.30 1.67
CA PHE A 60 -4.70 -11.58 2.34
C PHE A 60 -3.47 -11.85 3.20
N THR A 61 -3.66 -12.63 4.27
CA THR A 61 -2.54 -13.29 4.95
C THR A 61 -1.83 -14.29 4.01
N ASP A 62 -0.59 -14.66 4.33
CA ASP A 62 0.21 -15.58 3.50
C ASP A 62 -0.40 -17.00 3.39
N ASP A 63 -1.20 -17.41 4.38
CA ASP A 63 -1.98 -18.63 4.37
C ASP A 63 -3.38 -18.49 3.73
N ARG A 64 -3.75 -17.24 3.34
CA ARG A 64 -5.05 -16.86 2.74
C ARG A 64 -6.29 -17.15 3.58
N ARG A 65 -6.12 -17.28 4.88
CA ARG A 65 -7.24 -17.52 5.80
C ARG A 65 -7.99 -16.25 6.17
N GLN A 66 -7.32 -15.12 6.11
CA GLN A 66 -7.88 -13.83 6.47
C GLN A 66 -7.63 -12.79 5.39
N PHE A 67 -8.55 -11.82 5.31
CA PHE A 67 -8.40 -10.58 4.56
C PHE A 67 -8.30 -9.42 5.54
N TRP A 68 -7.25 -8.63 5.43
CA TRP A 68 -6.99 -7.46 6.24
C TRP A 68 -7.33 -6.21 5.44
N ALA A 69 -8.15 -5.34 6.00
CA ALA A 69 -8.68 -4.15 5.35
C ALA A 69 -8.36 -2.90 6.16
N ALA A 70 -7.72 -1.93 5.53
CA ALA A 70 -7.36 -0.68 6.19
C ALA A 70 -8.54 0.30 6.21
N GLY A 71 -8.78 0.91 7.38
CA GLY A 71 -9.60 2.08 7.58
C GLY A 71 -8.70 3.28 7.84
N LEU A 72 -8.44 4.05 6.80
CA LEU A 72 -7.36 5.03 6.77
C LEU A 72 -7.59 6.21 7.72
N SER A 73 -8.84 6.75 7.76
CA SER A 73 -9.15 8.01 8.43
C SER A 73 -8.99 7.98 9.95
N ASP A 74 -9.29 6.85 10.57
CA ASP A 74 -9.22 6.68 12.03
C ASP A 74 -8.19 5.61 12.45
N SER A 75 -7.31 5.24 11.53
CA SER A 75 -6.19 4.33 11.76
C SER A 75 -6.58 2.98 12.34
N LYS A 76 -7.65 2.40 11.81
CA LYS A 76 -8.10 1.05 12.16
C LYS A 76 -7.73 0.02 11.10
N ILE A 77 -7.70 -1.25 11.52
CA ILE A 77 -7.55 -2.38 10.60
C ILE A 77 -8.64 -3.40 10.94
N PHE A 78 -9.35 -3.85 9.91
CA PHE A 78 -10.42 -4.83 10.02
C PHE A 78 -9.95 -6.17 9.47
N ILE A 79 -10.10 -7.24 10.24
CA ILE A 79 -9.64 -8.58 9.90
C ILE A 79 -10.87 -9.45 9.68
N PHE A 80 -10.99 -9.99 8.47
CA PHE A 80 -12.09 -10.87 8.09
C PHE A 80 -11.59 -12.31 7.94
N ASP A 81 -12.29 -13.27 8.54
CA ASP A 81 -12.15 -14.69 8.21
C ASP A 81 -12.79 -14.94 6.84
N VAL A 82 -11.99 -15.39 5.90
CA VAL A 82 -12.41 -15.73 4.54
C VAL A 82 -12.21 -17.23 4.23
N ALA A 83 -11.70 -18.00 5.17
CA ALA A 83 -11.43 -19.43 5.00
C ALA A 83 -12.57 -20.31 5.47
N SER A 84 -13.27 -19.92 6.56
CA SER A 84 -14.36 -20.74 7.14
C SER A 84 -15.57 -20.80 6.22
N ASP A 85 -15.95 -19.67 5.61
CA ASP A 85 -16.97 -19.57 4.57
C ASP A 85 -16.57 -18.48 3.56
N PRO A 86 -15.88 -18.86 2.47
CA PRO A 86 -15.42 -17.89 1.47
C PRO A 86 -16.55 -17.09 0.80
N SER A 87 -17.77 -17.65 0.76
CA SER A 87 -18.92 -16.93 0.18
C SER A 87 -19.49 -15.85 1.11
N ASN A 88 -19.15 -15.90 2.42
CA ASN A 88 -19.73 -15.06 3.45
C ASN A 88 -18.72 -14.70 4.55
N PRO A 89 -17.68 -13.93 4.23
CA PRO A 89 -16.65 -13.48 5.16
C PRO A 89 -17.23 -12.87 6.43
N LYS A 90 -16.54 -13.09 7.55
CA LYS A 90 -16.93 -12.53 8.85
C LYS A 90 -15.83 -11.63 9.39
N LEU A 91 -16.20 -10.44 9.87
CA LEU A 91 -15.32 -9.61 10.68
C LEU A 91 -15.02 -10.36 11.99
N VAL A 92 -13.77 -10.70 12.23
CA VAL A 92 -13.34 -11.47 13.41
C VAL A 92 -12.50 -10.65 14.38
N ARG A 93 -11.87 -9.58 13.91
CA ARG A 93 -11.09 -8.69 14.77
C ARG A 93 -11.04 -7.28 14.16
N THR A 94 -11.01 -6.28 15.04
CA THR A 94 -10.67 -4.90 14.71
C THR A 94 -9.45 -4.51 15.53
N ILE A 95 -8.40 -4.02 14.86
CA ILE A 95 -7.26 -3.35 15.50
C ILE A 95 -7.63 -1.87 15.56
N ASP A 96 -7.98 -1.37 16.72
CA ASP A 96 -8.38 0.02 16.97
C ASP A 96 -7.32 0.80 17.78
N ASP A 97 -6.26 0.12 18.18
CA ASP A 97 -5.13 0.65 18.92
C ASP A 97 -3.84 0.79 18.07
N PHE A 98 -3.98 0.83 16.72
CA PHE A 98 -2.86 0.90 15.78
C PHE A 98 -1.89 2.04 16.11
N VAL A 99 -2.41 3.25 16.32
CA VAL A 99 -1.59 4.44 16.66
C VAL A 99 -0.84 4.25 17.97
N GLN A 100 -1.52 3.71 18.99
CA GLN A 100 -0.94 3.51 20.30
C GLN A 100 0.15 2.42 20.28
N LYS A 101 -0.14 1.25 19.68
CA LYS A 101 0.78 0.11 19.63
C LYS A 101 2.00 0.39 18.78
N SER A 102 1.84 1.10 17.67
CA SER A 102 2.95 1.46 16.80
C SER A 102 3.85 2.56 17.38
N GLY A 103 3.44 3.22 18.45
CA GLY A 103 4.16 4.37 19.02
C GLY A 103 3.89 5.68 18.24
N GLY A 104 2.79 5.75 17.49
CA GLY A 104 2.35 6.98 16.83
C GLY A 104 2.28 6.93 15.30
N ALA A 105 2.43 5.79 14.64
CA ALA A 105 2.15 5.69 13.21
C ALA A 105 0.66 5.84 12.95
N ALA A 106 0.27 6.52 11.86
CA ALA A 106 -1.12 6.83 11.54
C ALA A 106 -1.42 6.67 10.04
N GLY A 107 -2.69 6.36 9.74
CA GLY A 107 -3.12 6.09 8.38
C GLY A 107 -2.53 4.77 7.84
N PRO A 108 -2.95 3.59 8.37
CA PRO A 108 -2.56 2.32 7.78
C PRO A 108 -3.05 2.27 6.35
N HIS A 109 -2.12 2.14 5.39
CA HIS A 109 -2.45 2.27 3.98
C HIS A 109 -2.65 0.92 3.31
N GLY A 110 -1.62 0.12 3.24
CA GLY A 110 -1.67 -1.20 2.63
C GLY A 110 -1.60 -2.34 3.64
N ALA A 111 -1.83 -3.56 3.17
CA ALA A 111 -1.64 -4.78 3.93
C ALA A 111 -0.86 -5.79 3.09
N TYR A 112 0.42 -5.97 3.38
CA TYR A 112 1.32 -6.84 2.62
C TYR A 112 1.70 -8.08 3.44
N ALA A 113 1.42 -9.26 2.89
CA ALA A 113 1.69 -10.51 3.57
C ALA A 113 3.18 -10.87 3.54
N LEU A 114 3.69 -11.20 4.71
CA LEU A 114 4.98 -11.87 4.93
C LEU A 114 4.70 -13.24 5.58
N PRO A 115 5.65 -14.19 5.56
CA PRO A 115 5.43 -15.46 6.23
C PRO A 115 5.04 -15.31 7.71
N GLY A 116 3.78 -15.67 8.04
CA GLY A 116 3.22 -15.61 9.39
C GLY A 116 2.93 -14.21 9.92
N ARG A 117 2.96 -13.16 9.09
CA ARG A 117 2.72 -11.77 9.52
C ARG A 117 2.26 -10.85 8.41
N MET A 118 1.70 -9.72 8.81
CA MET A 118 1.31 -8.64 7.92
C MET A 118 2.21 -7.43 8.13
N LEU A 119 2.66 -6.81 7.03
CA LEU A 119 3.39 -5.55 6.99
C LEU A 119 2.43 -4.44 6.57
N ILE A 120 2.33 -3.41 7.39
CA ILE A 120 1.39 -2.30 7.21
C ILE A 120 2.19 -1.00 7.09
N PRO A 121 2.34 -0.42 5.90
CA PRO A 121 2.85 0.93 5.77
C PRO A 121 1.82 1.94 6.28
N SER A 122 2.28 2.95 7.02
CA SER A 122 1.45 4.10 7.41
C SER A 122 1.71 5.28 6.47
N LEU A 123 0.74 6.18 6.31
CA LEU A 123 0.94 7.42 5.53
C LEU A 123 1.83 8.42 6.27
N SER A 124 1.66 8.54 7.59
CA SER A 124 2.35 9.52 8.41
C SER A 124 2.39 9.09 9.88
N ASN A 125 2.73 10.02 10.75
CA ASN A 125 2.56 9.89 12.20
C ASN A 125 1.20 10.42 12.68
N LYS A 126 0.93 10.29 13.97
CA LYS A 126 -0.32 10.72 14.64
C LYS A 126 -0.58 12.24 14.57
N ASP A 127 0.43 13.04 14.25
CA ASP A 127 0.30 14.48 14.12
C ASP A 127 -0.06 14.87 12.66
N GLY A 128 -0.33 13.87 11.80
CA GLY A 128 -0.74 14.06 10.40
C GLY A 128 0.37 14.47 9.45
N THR A 129 1.62 14.52 9.93
CA THR A 129 2.81 14.92 9.18
C THR A 129 3.73 13.72 8.87
N GLY A 130 4.96 13.90 8.43
CA GLY A 130 6.02 12.87 8.49
C GLY A 130 6.36 12.66 9.98
N THR A 131 6.91 11.63 10.51
CA THR A 131 7.54 10.46 9.94
C THR A 131 6.57 9.29 9.92
N ALA A 132 6.46 8.63 8.79
CA ALA A 132 5.70 7.40 8.64
C ALA A 132 6.52 6.18 9.07
N ALA A 133 5.86 5.04 9.18
CA ALA A 133 6.46 3.79 9.60
C ALA A 133 5.96 2.59 8.81
N LEU A 134 6.71 1.50 8.91
CA LEU A 134 6.30 0.16 8.54
C LEU A 134 5.99 -0.60 9.84
N VAL A 135 4.75 -1.04 10.01
CA VAL A 135 4.28 -1.69 11.23
C VAL A 135 4.01 -3.16 10.93
N GLU A 136 4.51 -4.06 11.79
CA GLU A 136 4.31 -5.50 11.63
C GLU A 136 3.39 -6.05 12.71
N TYR A 137 2.45 -6.91 12.27
CA TYR A 137 1.55 -7.69 13.10
C TYR A 137 1.66 -9.17 12.76
N SER A 138 1.39 -10.07 13.71
CA SER A 138 1.15 -11.48 13.40
C SER A 138 -0.12 -11.63 12.55
N ASN A 139 -0.31 -12.79 11.89
CA ASN A 139 -1.56 -13.07 11.18
C ASN A 139 -2.79 -13.01 12.10
N ASP A 140 -2.62 -13.25 13.40
CA ASP A 140 -3.70 -13.16 14.40
C ASP A 140 -4.00 -11.73 14.86
N GLY A 141 -3.23 -10.73 14.39
CA GLY A 141 -3.42 -9.31 14.71
C GLY A 141 -2.67 -8.84 15.94
N ASP A 142 -1.67 -9.57 16.43
CA ASP A 142 -0.86 -9.13 17.55
C ASP A 142 0.33 -8.29 17.05
N TYR A 143 0.51 -7.12 17.67
CA TYR A 143 1.59 -6.21 17.33
C TYR A 143 2.97 -6.86 17.52
N ILE A 144 3.87 -6.67 16.55
CA ILE A 144 5.23 -7.19 16.59
C ILE A 144 6.26 -6.07 16.70
N ALA A 145 6.25 -5.11 15.76
CA ALA A 145 7.29 -4.08 15.70
C ALA A 145 6.87 -2.88 14.83
N THR A 146 7.57 -1.76 15.02
CA THR A 146 7.49 -0.57 14.19
C THR A 146 8.88 -0.18 13.70
N GLN A 147 9.03 0.05 12.40
CA GLN A 147 10.24 0.56 11.77
C GLN A 147 9.95 1.94 11.19
N TRP A 148 10.50 2.98 11.80
CA TRP A 148 10.33 4.35 11.34
C TRP A 148 11.16 4.64 10.10
N LEU A 149 10.65 5.47 9.20
CA LEU A 149 11.40 5.98 8.06
C LEU A 149 12.59 6.82 8.52
N PRO A 150 13.72 6.80 7.80
CA PRO A 150 14.94 7.53 8.19
C PRO A 150 14.82 9.02 7.85
N THR A 151 14.21 9.83 8.72
CA THR A 151 13.94 11.25 8.52
C THR A 151 14.98 12.19 9.14
N ASP A 152 15.73 11.72 10.12
CA ASP A 152 16.79 12.47 10.81
C ASP A 152 18.02 11.60 11.08
N LYS A 153 19.05 12.18 11.69
CA LYS A 153 20.31 11.47 11.95
C LYS A 153 20.16 10.32 12.92
N GLU A 154 19.34 10.47 13.92
CA GLU A 154 19.10 9.46 14.95
C GLU A 154 18.35 8.27 14.36
N GLN A 155 17.37 8.52 13.48
CA GLN A 155 16.56 7.51 12.82
C GLN A 155 17.22 6.88 11.59
N ARG A 156 18.16 7.58 10.94
CA ARG A 156 18.84 7.08 9.73
C ARG A 156 19.73 5.88 9.95
N GLY A 157 20.33 5.78 11.11
CA GLY A 157 21.46 4.89 11.32
C GLY A 157 22.71 5.33 10.56
N ALA A 158 23.87 4.75 10.88
CA ALA A 158 25.16 5.15 10.32
C ALA A 158 25.36 4.83 8.81
N ARG A 159 24.41 4.14 8.17
CA ARG A 159 24.54 3.63 6.80
C ARG A 159 23.74 4.38 5.75
N VAL A 160 22.92 5.35 6.13
CA VAL A 160 22.05 6.08 5.21
C VAL A 160 22.59 7.48 4.99
N GLU A 161 23.05 7.77 3.75
CA GLU A 161 23.65 9.04 3.40
C GLU A 161 22.63 10.19 3.28
N LYS A 162 21.39 9.87 2.88
CA LYS A 162 20.31 10.83 2.65
C LYS A 162 19.13 10.52 3.56
N ILE A 163 18.38 11.55 3.92
CA ILE A 163 17.11 11.40 4.65
C ILE A 163 15.94 11.20 3.69
N ALA A 164 14.93 10.43 4.14
CA ALA A 164 13.63 10.36 3.49
C ALA A 164 12.79 11.60 3.79
N ASP A 165 11.77 11.85 2.98
CA ASP A 165 10.81 12.93 3.21
C ASP A 165 9.86 12.66 4.40
N GLY A 166 9.76 11.38 4.81
CA GLY A 166 9.03 10.99 6.00
C GLY A 166 7.60 10.53 5.74
N TYR A 167 7.10 10.59 4.53
CA TYR A 167 5.78 10.06 4.20
C TYR A 167 5.87 8.60 3.72
N GLY A 168 4.80 7.84 3.92
CA GLY A 168 4.71 6.46 3.45
C GLY A 168 3.56 6.27 2.47
N TYR A 169 3.56 5.13 1.78
CA TYR A 169 2.48 4.68 0.91
C TYR A 169 2.48 3.15 0.78
N ASP A 170 3.36 2.58 -0.02
CA ASP A 170 3.46 1.14 -0.26
C ASP A 170 4.77 0.55 0.27
N ALA A 171 4.80 -0.76 0.51
CA ALA A 171 5.99 -1.50 0.87
C ALA A 171 5.96 -2.90 0.26
N ARG A 172 7.01 -3.25 -0.51
CA ARG A 172 7.10 -4.53 -1.20
C ARG A 172 8.49 -5.15 -1.03
N VAL A 173 8.51 -6.47 -0.92
CA VAL A 173 9.72 -7.22 -0.60
C VAL A 173 10.22 -8.01 -1.80
N LEU A 174 11.54 -8.02 -2.00
CA LEU A 174 12.24 -8.94 -2.89
C LEU A 174 13.10 -9.90 -2.04
N PRO A 175 12.54 -11.02 -1.56
CA PRO A 175 13.18 -11.85 -0.54
C PRO A 175 14.52 -12.44 -0.98
N ARG A 176 14.65 -12.85 -2.24
CA ARG A 176 15.89 -13.42 -2.80
C ARG A 176 17.10 -12.48 -2.76
N LYS A 177 16.85 -11.17 -2.65
CA LYS A 177 17.90 -10.14 -2.56
C LYS A 177 18.01 -9.55 -1.15
N ASN A 178 17.22 -10.02 -0.20
CA ASN A 178 17.15 -9.44 1.13
C ASN A 178 16.88 -7.93 1.10
N VAL A 179 15.98 -7.49 0.22
CA VAL A 179 15.60 -6.08 0.14
C VAL A 179 14.09 -5.90 0.25
N MET A 180 13.72 -4.79 0.83
CA MET A 180 12.37 -4.25 0.83
C MET A 180 12.44 -2.82 0.31
N LEU A 181 11.43 -2.38 -0.42
CA LEU A 181 11.31 -1.03 -0.94
C LEU A 181 10.03 -0.42 -0.40
N SER A 182 10.11 0.80 0.14
CA SER A 182 8.93 1.59 0.52
C SER A 182 8.87 2.88 -0.28
N SER A 183 7.67 3.32 -0.58
CA SER A 183 7.37 4.53 -1.35
C SER A 183 6.74 5.60 -0.48
N SER A 184 6.44 6.77 -1.05
CA SER A 184 6.08 7.97 -0.32
C SER A 184 4.93 8.71 -0.99
N PHE A 185 3.97 9.17 -0.21
CA PHE A 185 2.83 9.96 -0.69
C PHE A 185 2.77 11.32 0.00
N THR A 186 1.94 11.45 1.01
CA THR A 186 1.74 12.66 1.83
C THR A 186 1.22 12.28 3.21
N GLY A 187 1.24 13.21 4.15
CA GLY A 187 0.67 12.98 5.48
C GLY A 187 -0.85 12.87 5.44
N ILE A 188 -1.43 12.14 6.39
CA ILE A 188 -2.87 11.94 6.50
C ILE A 188 -3.65 13.27 6.61
N GLU A 189 -3.09 14.26 7.28
CA GLU A 189 -3.66 15.61 7.35
C GLU A 189 -3.90 16.20 5.95
N ASN A 190 -2.92 16.05 5.06
CA ASN A 190 -3.00 16.57 3.70
C ASN A 190 -3.90 15.70 2.81
N TYR A 191 -3.82 14.37 2.98
CA TYR A 191 -4.64 13.40 2.26
C TYR A 191 -6.15 13.60 2.49
N MET A 192 -6.57 13.90 3.70
CA MET A 192 -7.98 14.07 4.06
C MET A 192 -8.62 15.37 3.54
N ARG A 193 -7.84 16.24 2.91
CA ARG A 193 -8.34 17.47 2.28
C ARG A 193 -8.90 17.17 0.88
N PRO A 194 -9.90 17.95 0.40
CA PRO A 194 -10.33 17.86 -0.99
C PRO A 194 -9.15 18.08 -1.96
N LEU A 195 -9.02 17.23 -2.98
CA LEU A 195 -7.89 17.29 -3.93
C LEU A 195 -7.71 18.68 -4.54
N GLY A 196 -8.84 19.36 -4.92
CA GLY A 196 -8.79 20.69 -5.48
C GLY A 196 -8.19 21.74 -4.55
N ASP A 197 -8.42 21.61 -3.24
CA ASP A 197 -7.84 22.53 -2.25
C ASP A 197 -6.34 22.27 -2.07
N VAL A 198 -5.94 21.01 -2.11
CA VAL A 198 -4.54 20.60 -1.97
C VAL A 198 -3.69 21.07 -3.13
N VAL A 199 -4.13 20.84 -4.38
CA VAL A 199 -3.35 21.20 -5.58
C VAL A 199 -3.24 22.72 -5.78
N ASN A 200 -4.14 23.49 -5.20
CA ASN A 200 -4.11 24.95 -5.23
C ASN A 200 -3.41 25.59 -4.01
N ASP A 201 -2.92 24.77 -3.07
CA ASP A 201 -2.22 25.22 -1.87
C ASP A 201 -0.71 24.93 -1.99
N PRO A 202 0.15 25.94 -2.25
CA PRO A 202 1.59 25.72 -2.39
C PRO A 202 2.27 25.13 -1.16
N GLU A 203 1.74 25.35 0.05
CA GLU A 203 2.30 24.77 1.28
C GLU A 203 1.89 23.29 1.43
N ALA A 204 0.69 22.93 1.01
CA ALA A 204 0.26 21.55 0.93
C ALA A 204 1.10 20.77 -0.11
N MET A 205 1.38 21.38 -1.26
CA MET A 205 2.17 20.76 -2.34
C MET A 205 3.62 20.48 -1.92
N LYS A 206 4.20 21.24 -1.00
CA LYS A 206 5.53 20.95 -0.43
C LYS A 206 5.56 19.73 0.49
N LYS A 207 4.39 19.24 0.94
CA LYS A 207 4.24 18.10 1.83
C LYS A 207 4.01 16.78 1.09
N PHE A 208 4.33 16.72 -0.20
CA PHE A 208 4.28 15.49 -0.98
C PHE A 208 5.65 14.83 -1.10
N GLY A 209 5.65 13.51 -1.09
CA GLY A 209 6.85 12.70 -1.09
C GLY A 209 7.66 12.75 -2.38
N GLN A 210 8.98 12.62 -2.24
CA GLN A 210 9.95 12.70 -3.32
C GLN A 210 10.99 11.56 -3.21
N THR A 211 10.77 10.62 -2.29
CA THR A 211 11.78 9.60 -1.98
C THR A 211 11.17 8.21 -1.84
N MET A 212 12.00 7.22 -2.11
CA MET A 212 11.76 5.82 -1.76
C MET A 212 12.88 5.34 -0.85
N VAL A 213 12.58 4.43 0.06
CA VAL A 213 13.58 3.84 0.96
C VAL A 213 13.80 2.38 0.61
N LEU A 214 15.06 2.03 0.37
CA LEU A 214 15.51 0.65 0.28
C LEU A 214 15.97 0.18 1.67
N TRP A 215 15.45 -0.96 2.10
CA TRP A 215 15.71 -1.57 3.40
C TRP A 215 16.47 -2.88 3.27
N ASP A 216 17.27 -3.20 4.27
CA ASP A 216 17.60 -4.59 4.55
C ASP A 216 16.37 -5.29 5.11
N PHE A 217 15.82 -6.22 4.34
CA PHE A 217 14.56 -6.86 4.70
C PHE A 217 14.67 -7.70 5.98
N HIS A 218 15.76 -8.45 6.16
CA HIS A 218 15.92 -9.29 7.35
C HIS A 218 16.26 -8.46 8.60
N ALA A 219 17.13 -7.46 8.45
CA ALA A 219 17.52 -6.61 9.56
C ALA A 219 16.49 -5.52 9.90
N ARG A 220 15.53 -5.26 9.00
CA ARG A 220 14.55 -4.14 9.13
C ARG A 220 15.25 -2.79 9.29
N GLN A 221 16.36 -2.61 8.60
CA GLN A 221 17.16 -1.38 8.67
C GLN A 221 17.17 -0.67 7.31
N PRO A 222 17.04 0.67 7.27
CA PRO A 222 17.17 1.41 6.04
C PRO A 222 18.61 1.31 5.51
N LYS A 223 18.75 1.00 4.21
CA LYS A 223 20.04 0.89 3.51
C LYS A 223 20.33 2.10 2.65
N LYS A 224 19.31 2.62 1.97
CA LYS A 224 19.48 3.70 1.02
C LYS A 224 18.18 4.47 0.83
N VAL A 225 18.30 5.78 0.66
CA VAL A 225 17.22 6.64 0.20
C VAL A 225 17.45 6.97 -1.26
N LEU A 226 16.46 6.69 -2.10
CA LEU A 226 16.44 6.98 -3.52
C LEU A 226 15.59 8.22 -3.76
N HIS A 227 16.07 9.15 -4.57
CA HIS A 227 15.30 10.31 -4.99
C HIS A 227 14.44 9.92 -6.19
N VAL A 228 13.12 9.99 -6.03
CA VAL A 228 12.10 9.69 -7.04
C VAL A 228 11.05 10.79 -6.97
N PRO A 229 11.28 11.93 -7.64
CA PRO A 229 10.40 13.09 -7.54
C PRO A 229 9.04 12.86 -8.17
N GLY A 230 8.03 13.53 -7.64
CA GLY A 230 6.68 13.50 -8.19
C GLY A 230 5.72 12.53 -7.52
N VAL A 231 6.00 12.12 -6.28
CA VAL A 231 5.13 11.29 -5.45
C VAL A 231 5.09 9.83 -5.91
N PRO A 232 6.14 9.04 -5.59
CA PRO A 232 6.17 7.61 -5.92
C PRO A 232 5.12 6.86 -5.11
N LEU A 233 4.21 6.17 -5.79
CA LEU A 233 3.09 5.45 -5.17
C LEU A 233 3.33 3.94 -5.13
N GLU A 234 2.58 3.18 -5.91
CA GLU A 234 2.62 1.72 -5.91
C GLU A 234 3.98 1.18 -6.37
N ILE A 235 4.35 0.02 -5.82
CA ILE A 235 5.58 -0.69 -6.15
C ILE A 235 5.24 -2.05 -6.72
N ARG A 236 5.83 -2.42 -7.86
CA ARG A 236 5.70 -3.77 -8.41
C ARG A 236 7.07 -4.32 -8.78
N TRP A 237 7.51 -5.33 -8.02
CA TRP A 237 8.70 -6.10 -8.33
C TRP A 237 8.45 -7.01 -9.52
N ALA A 238 9.45 -7.13 -10.38
CA ALA A 238 9.44 -8.11 -11.46
C ALA A 238 9.33 -9.55 -10.91
N TRP A 239 8.59 -10.38 -11.61
CA TRP A 239 8.30 -11.77 -11.24
C TRP A 239 9.46 -12.72 -11.54
N GLY A 240 10.20 -12.46 -12.63
CA GLY A 240 11.29 -13.30 -13.09
C GLY A 240 12.35 -13.54 -12.02
N PRO A 241 12.86 -14.76 -11.88
CA PRO A 241 13.77 -15.12 -10.77
C PRO A 241 15.12 -14.39 -10.82
N TYR A 242 15.47 -13.83 -11.97
CA TYR A 242 16.72 -13.07 -12.18
C TYR A 242 16.48 -11.56 -12.34
N ASN A 243 15.22 -11.12 -12.31
CA ASN A 243 14.84 -9.73 -12.55
C ASN A 243 14.89 -8.95 -11.22
N ASN A 244 15.99 -8.22 -10.98
CA ASN A 244 16.19 -7.44 -9.76
C ASN A 244 15.82 -5.98 -10.00
N TYR A 245 14.54 -5.73 -10.37
CA TYR A 245 14.00 -4.40 -10.55
C TYR A 245 12.54 -4.32 -10.16
N ALA A 246 12.10 -3.11 -9.85
CA ALA A 246 10.71 -2.77 -9.60
C ALA A 246 10.32 -1.51 -10.38
N PHE A 247 9.04 -1.40 -10.67
CA PHE A 247 8.44 -0.16 -11.17
C PHE A 247 7.70 0.58 -10.07
N THR A 248 7.59 1.90 -10.21
CA THR A 248 6.70 2.77 -9.45
C THR A 248 6.16 3.86 -10.36
N SER A 249 4.91 4.26 -10.17
CA SER A 249 4.31 5.45 -10.78
C SER A 249 4.57 6.67 -9.93
N THR A 250 4.62 7.86 -10.53
CA THR A 250 4.69 9.13 -9.80
C THR A 250 3.47 10.00 -10.12
N ALA A 251 2.61 10.19 -9.11
CA ALA A 251 1.28 10.76 -9.26
C ALA A 251 1.25 12.19 -9.82
N LEU A 252 2.13 13.06 -9.32
CA LEU A 252 2.13 14.48 -9.71
C LEU A 252 2.94 14.80 -10.96
N THR A 253 3.74 13.87 -11.45
CA THR A 253 4.57 14.07 -12.65
C THR A 253 4.18 13.16 -13.80
N SER A 254 3.23 12.24 -13.59
CA SER A 254 2.74 11.28 -14.58
C SER A 254 3.87 10.48 -15.25
N LYS A 255 4.82 10.00 -14.43
CA LYS A 255 5.99 9.27 -14.91
C LYS A 255 6.07 7.87 -14.32
N ILE A 256 6.77 7.00 -15.03
CA ILE A 256 7.13 5.66 -14.56
C ILE A 256 8.62 5.63 -14.27
N TRP A 257 8.95 5.14 -13.10
CA TRP A 257 10.32 4.97 -12.64
C TRP A 257 10.67 3.50 -12.48
N LEU A 258 11.91 3.18 -12.80
CA LEU A 258 12.54 1.89 -12.60
C LEU A 258 13.51 1.98 -11.43
N VAL A 259 13.29 1.15 -10.39
CA VAL A 259 14.27 0.90 -9.32
C VAL A 259 14.95 -0.42 -9.61
N TYR A 260 16.28 -0.42 -9.72
CA TYR A 260 17.04 -1.58 -10.18
C TYR A 260 18.39 -1.71 -9.48
N GLU A 261 18.90 -2.94 -9.47
CA GLU A 261 20.27 -3.25 -9.06
C GLU A 261 21.21 -3.13 -10.28
N ASP A 262 22.24 -2.29 -10.18
CA ASP A 262 23.24 -2.16 -11.23
C ASP A 262 24.27 -3.33 -11.21
N GLU A 263 25.12 -3.40 -12.21
CA GLU A 263 26.15 -4.45 -12.36
C GLU A 263 27.14 -4.55 -11.18
N ARG A 264 27.25 -3.50 -10.37
CA ARG A 264 28.11 -3.43 -9.18
C ARG A 264 27.37 -3.78 -7.89
N GLY A 265 26.08 -4.19 -7.99
CA GLY A 265 25.21 -4.47 -6.85
C GLY A 265 24.66 -3.22 -6.16
N GLY A 266 24.79 -2.04 -6.80
CA GLY A 266 24.26 -0.78 -6.31
C GLY A 266 22.81 -0.56 -6.75
N TRP A 267 21.94 -0.17 -5.84
CA TRP A 267 20.56 0.14 -6.16
C TRP A 267 20.40 1.58 -6.62
N LYS A 268 19.65 1.77 -7.70
CA LYS A 268 19.42 3.06 -8.36
C LYS A 268 17.94 3.20 -8.77
N ALA A 269 17.53 4.44 -9.00
CA ALA A 269 16.26 4.77 -9.63
C ALA A 269 16.49 5.63 -10.87
N LYS A 270 15.70 5.41 -11.93
CA LYS A 270 15.67 6.23 -13.14
C LYS A 270 14.28 6.30 -13.72
N GLU A 271 13.94 7.43 -14.32
CA GLU A 271 12.75 7.58 -15.15
C GLU A 271 12.87 6.70 -16.40
N VAL A 272 11.82 6.01 -16.77
CA VAL A 272 11.77 5.11 -17.95
C VAL A 272 10.65 5.42 -18.91
N ALA A 273 9.58 6.08 -18.44
CA ALA A 273 8.51 6.56 -19.32
C ALA A 273 7.87 7.83 -18.74
N ASP A 274 7.48 8.71 -19.63
CA ASP A 274 6.59 9.83 -19.38
C ASP A 274 5.24 9.51 -20.03
N ILE A 275 4.20 9.38 -19.22
CA ILE A 275 2.83 9.11 -19.69
C ILE A 275 1.95 10.35 -19.55
N GLY A 276 2.57 11.50 -19.23
CA GLY A 276 1.87 12.75 -18.98
C GLY A 276 1.18 13.29 -20.24
N ASP A 277 0.09 14.00 -20.00
CA ASP A 277 -0.58 14.83 -20.98
C ASP A 277 -0.37 16.29 -20.59
N PRO A 278 0.26 17.14 -21.42
CA PRO A 278 0.47 18.55 -21.08
C PRO A 278 -0.83 19.33 -20.81
N ALA A 279 -1.97 18.82 -21.26
CA ALA A 279 -3.27 19.47 -21.10
C ALA A 279 -4.00 19.08 -19.81
N LYS A 280 -3.56 18.00 -19.12
CA LYS A 280 -4.27 17.48 -17.96
C LYS A 280 -3.36 16.72 -16.98
N LEU A 281 -3.70 16.79 -15.70
CA LEU A 281 -3.09 15.99 -14.67
C LEU A 281 -3.72 14.59 -14.67
N LEU A 282 -2.96 13.54 -14.96
CA LEU A 282 -3.47 12.16 -15.05
C LEU A 282 -3.51 11.46 -13.67
N VAL A 283 -2.57 11.75 -12.79
CA VAL A 283 -2.41 11.12 -11.46
C VAL A 283 -2.39 9.59 -11.58
N PRO A 284 -1.32 8.99 -12.15
CA PRO A 284 -1.18 7.54 -12.15
C PRO A 284 -1.04 7.03 -10.72
N VAL A 285 -1.90 6.09 -10.33
CA VAL A 285 -2.00 5.59 -8.95
C VAL A 285 -1.60 4.14 -8.84
N ASP A 286 -2.28 3.22 -9.47
CA ASP A 286 -1.94 1.80 -9.40
C ASP A 286 -1.19 1.33 -10.65
N ILE A 287 -0.37 0.32 -10.46
CA ILE A 287 0.37 -0.35 -11.54
C ILE A 287 0.31 -1.86 -11.34
N SER A 288 0.25 -2.58 -12.43
CA SER A 288 0.31 -4.04 -12.44
C SER A 288 1.28 -4.52 -13.50
N LEU A 289 2.03 -5.58 -13.18
CA LEU A 289 2.99 -6.17 -14.10
C LEU A 289 2.49 -7.54 -14.57
N SER A 290 2.54 -7.79 -15.88
CA SER A 290 2.18 -9.11 -16.42
C SER A 290 3.10 -10.19 -15.85
N ALA A 291 2.59 -11.43 -15.79
CA ALA A 291 3.33 -12.57 -15.21
C ALA A 291 4.64 -12.90 -15.94
N ASP A 292 4.78 -12.47 -17.20
CA ASP A 292 6.00 -12.63 -18.01
C ASP A 292 6.92 -11.38 -17.99
N ASP A 293 6.64 -10.40 -17.15
CA ASP A 293 7.36 -9.14 -16.98
C ASP A 293 7.46 -8.25 -18.25
N LYS A 294 6.58 -8.48 -19.26
CA LYS A 294 6.69 -7.75 -20.54
C LYS A 294 5.77 -6.54 -20.64
N THR A 295 4.71 -6.50 -19.85
CA THR A 295 3.72 -5.44 -19.91
C THR A 295 3.48 -4.85 -18.55
N LEU A 296 3.62 -3.53 -18.43
CA LEU A 296 3.21 -2.75 -17.26
C LEU A 296 1.88 -2.08 -17.57
N PHE A 297 0.86 -2.41 -16.79
CA PHE A 297 -0.44 -1.72 -16.80
C PHE A 297 -0.39 -0.58 -15.79
N VAL A 298 -0.94 0.55 -16.17
CA VAL A 298 -1.01 1.75 -15.34
C VAL A 298 -2.42 2.29 -15.41
N ASP A 299 -3.06 2.53 -14.29
CA ASP A 299 -4.31 3.28 -14.25
C ASP A 299 -4.08 4.73 -13.81
N THR A 300 -5.01 5.61 -14.15
CA THR A 300 -4.93 7.03 -13.84
C THR A 300 -6.21 7.50 -13.15
N PHE A 301 -6.04 8.10 -11.96
CA PHE A 301 -7.16 8.52 -11.12
C PHE A 301 -8.06 9.60 -11.76
N MET A 302 -7.48 10.47 -12.60
CA MET A 302 -8.20 11.61 -13.18
C MET A 302 -8.80 11.34 -14.55
N ASP A 303 -8.44 10.24 -15.19
CA ASP A 303 -8.85 9.95 -16.58
C ASP A 303 -9.51 8.56 -16.75
N GLY A 304 -9.60 7.80 -15.69
CA GLY A 304 -10.33 6.50 -15.60
C GLY A 304 -9.59 5.35 -16.25
#